data_467377b9a3a71659e2399f9577db1847
#
_entry.id   467377b9a3a71659e2399f9577db1847
#
_cell.length_a   1.000
_cell.length_b   1.000
_cell.length_c   1.000
_cell.angle_alpha   90.00
_cell.angle_beta   90.00
_cell.angle_gamma   90.00
#
_symmetry.space_group_name_H-M   'P 1'
#
loop_
_entity.id
_entity.type
_entity.pdbx_description
1 polymer ?
#
loop_
_entity_poly.entity_id
_entity_poly.type
_entity_poly.pdbx_seq_one_letter_code
_entity_poly.pdbx_strand_id
1 'polypeptide(L)'
;MFILKRQDVEIGSFQHPSKEQKIPILLYQGQTFRLLSVFNAAQEEEARIFWRDLTDNRGKACVLLEEPERFSVWGKIQLDQSSGEKAAPKASTNGSDSIFIKSGLLIIQTMYADIADLMGDKQAKRFEEDLAVVGKKMGLPQMTSTEVVNTLLKLDPFSGVLPPWQTSHLNIIFKELHRIGRTYFGRSNFTERTLEALDELSATERDTFLTWLKQLSSGELWL
;
A
#
# COMPACT_ATOMS: atom_id res chain seq x y z
N MET A 1 17.89 11.60 9.44
CA MET A 1 18.52 11.95 8.16
C MET A 1 19.99 11.54 8.26
N PHE A 2 20.42 10.46 7.60
CA PHE A 2 21.75 9.92 7.79
C PHE A 2 22.49 9.77 6.46
N ILE A 3 23.65 10.43 6.37
CA ILE A 3 24.66 10.16 5.35
C ILE A 3 25.66 9.21 6.01
N LEU A 4 25.86 8.05 5.41
CA LEU A 4 26.69 6.97 5.93
C LEU A 4 27.92 6.79 5.07
N LYS A 5 29.03 6.39 5.67
CA LYS A 5 30.24 6.00 4.95
C LYS A 5 30.32 4.46 4.87
N ARG A 6 31.06 3.96 3.90
CA ARG A 6 31.19 2.51 3.67
C ARG A 6 31.64 1.72 4.91
N GLN A 7 32.43 2.33 5.77
CA GLN A 7 32.92 1.73 7.02
C GLN A 7 31.87 1.61 8.12
N ASP A 8 30.75 2.35 8.02
CA ASP A 8 29.72 2.42 9.05
C ASP A 8 28.59 1.40 8.81
N VAL A 9 28.67 0.66 7.69
CA VAL A 9 27.59 -0.21 7.22
C VAL A 9 28.10 -1.58 6.78
N GLU A 10 27.26 -2.59 6.94
CA GLU A 10 27.47 -3.91 6.36
C GLU A 10 26.60 -4.06 5.10
N ILE A 11 27.23 -4.39 3.97
CA ILE A 11 26.50 -4.69 2.73
C ILE A 11 26.54 -6.19 2.53
N GLY A 12 25.35 -6.79 2.51
CA GLY A 12 25.12 -8.19 2.22
C GLY A 12 24.31 -8.38 0.94
N SER A 13 24.00 -9.62 0.62
CA SER A 13 23.04 -9.95 -0.43
C SER A 13 22.02 -10.94 0.10
N PHE A 14 20.76 -10.67 -0.17
CA PHE A 14 19.66 -11.58 0.13
C PHE A 14 19.19 -12.26 -1.16
N GLN A 15 18.99 -13.57 -1.11
CA GLN A 15 18.46 -14.31 -2.25
C GLN A 15 16.95 -14.14 -2.30
N HIS A 16 16.42 -13.68 -3.41
CA HIS A 16 14.98 -13.51 -3.58
C HIS A 16 14.30 -14.89 -3.51
N PRO A 17 13.24 -15.07 -2.68
CA PRO A 17 12.61 -16.39 -2.47
C PRO A 17 11.98 -17.00 -3.73
N SER A 18 11.72 -16.21 -4.76
CA SER A 18 11.07 -16.66 -6.01
C SER A 18 11.85 -16.37 -7.30
N LYS A 19 13.05 -15.79 -7.22
CA LYS A 19 13.92 -15.51 -8.39
C LYS A 19 15.37 -15.80 -8.00
N GLU A 20 16.16 -16.37 -8.91
CA GLU A 20 17.61 -16.60 -8.75
C GLU A 20 18.43 -15.28 -8.73
N GLN A 21 17.85 -14.19 -8.27
CA GLN A 21 18.48 -12.88 -8.25
C GLN A 21 18.88 -12.51 -6.81
N LYS A 22 20.17 -12.19 -6.62
CA LYS A 22 20.68 -11.65 -5.35
C LYS A 22 20.37 -10.16 -5.27
N ILE A 23 19.62 -9.78 -4.25
CA ILE A 23 19.29 -8.37 -3.98
C ILE A 23 20.30 -7.84 -2.98
N PRO A 24 21.04 -6.75 -3.28
CA PRO A 24 21.93 -6.13 -2.33
C PRO A 24 21.13 -5.51 -1.18
N ILE A 25 21.54 -5.79 0.04
CA ILE A 25 20.99 -5.21 1.28
C ILE A 25 22.08 -4.51 2.06
N LEU A 26 21.71 -3.42 2.72
CA LEU A 26 22.56 -2.68 3.63
C LEU A 26 22.00 -2.82 5.04
N LEU A 27 22.89 -3.18 5.98
CA LEU A 27 22.57 -3.29 7.40
C LEU A 27 23.21 -2.12 8.15
N TYR A 28 22.40 -1.36 8.89
CA TYR A 28 22.85 -0.26 9.72
C TYR A 28 21.97 -0.16 10.98
N GLN A 29 22.60 -0.17 12.16
CA GLN A 29 21.93 -0.09 13.47
C GLN A 29 20.74 -1.07 13.63
N GLY A 30 20.93 -2.31 13.19
CA GLY A 30 19.87 -3.33 13.26
C GLY A 30 18.69 -3.12 12.27
N GLN A 31 18.83 -2.17 11.37
CA GLN A 31 17.85 -1.89 10.31
C GLN A 31 18.39 -2.36 8.97
N THR A 32 17.50 -2.89 8.14
CA THR A 32 17.83 -3.37 6.81
C THR A 32 17.30 -2.40 5.76
N PHE A 33 18.13 -2.13 4.76
CA PHE A 33 17.81 -1.23 3.65
C PHE A 33 18.06 -1.94 2.32
N ARG A 34 17.24 -1.68 1.32
CA ARG A 34 17.42 -2.13 -0.07
C ARG A 34 17.96 -1.01 -0.93
N LEU A 35 18.74 -1.36 -1.93
CA LEU A 35 19.23 -0.42 -2.92
C LEU A 35 18.07 0.15 -3.74
N LEU A 36 17.98 1.48 -3.83
CA LEU A 36 17.01 2.20 -4.65
C LEU A 36 17.65 2.79 -5.91
N SER A 37 18.83 3.41 -5.77
CA SER A 37 19.54 4.00 -6.89
C SER A 37 21.04 4.08 -6.61
N VAL A 38 21.84 4.09 -7.70
CA VAL A 38 23.30 4.27 -7.66
C VAL A 38 23.65 5.42 -8.58
N PHE A 39 24.56 6.29 -8.11
CA PHE A 39 25.08 7.45 -8.81
C PHE A 39 26.62 7.36 -8.84
N ASN A 40 27.25 7.85 -9.87
CA ASN A 40 28.71 7.92 -9.91
C ASN A 40 29.24 9.10 -9.06
N ALA A 41 30.56 9.15 -8.85
CA ALA A 41 31.19 10.18 -8.03
C ALA A 41 30.95 11.61 -8.53
N ALA A 42 30.72 11.80 -9.83
CA ALA A 42 30.43 13.11 -10.43
C ALA A 42 28.98 13.58 -10.21
N GLN A 43 28.10 12.69 -9.76
CA GLN A 43 26.66 12.93 -9.59
C GLN A 43 26.27 13.09 -8.10
N GLU A 44 27.16 13.63 -7.28
CA GLU A 44 26.90 13.83 -5.85
C GLU A 44 25.64 14.67 -5.59
N GLU A 45 25.48 15.79 -6.31
CA GLU A 45 24.33 16.67 -6.13
C GLU A 45 23.02 15.98 -6.53
N GLU A 46 23.01 15.23 -7.62
CA GLU A 46 21.82 14.46 -8.07
C GLU A 46 21.44 13.39 -7.04
N ALA A 47 22.43 12.69 -6.48
CA ALA A 47 22.20 11.71 -5.43
C ALA A 47 21.60 12.35 -4.17
N ARG A 48 22.09 13.53 -3.77
CA ARG A 48 21.58 14.29 -2.61
C ARG A 48 20.16 14.83 -2.85
N ILE A 49 19.87 15.33 -4.05
CA ILE A 49 18.53 15.79 -4.42
C ILE A 49 17.56 14.63 -4.41
N PHE A 50 17.90 13.51 -5.04
CA PHE A 50 17.08 12.29 -5.07
C PHE A 50 16.80 11.75 -3.67
N TRP A 51 17.82 11.69 -2.82
CA TRP A 51 17.68 11.24 -1.43
C TRP A 51 16.78 12.19 -0.61
N ARG A 52 16.92 13.51 -0.75
CA ARG A 52 16.05 14.49 -0.11
C ARG A 52 14.61 14.38 -0.59
N ASP A 53 14.39 14.24 -1.89
CA ASP A 53 13.04 14.07 -2.43
C ASP A 53 12.34 12.85 -1.83
N LEU A 54 13.04 11.73 -1.71
CA LEU A 54 12.48 10.53 -1.08
C LEU A 54 12.21 10.71 0.41
N THR A 55 13.06 11.45 1.11
CA THR A 55 12.98 11.61 2.58
C THR A 55 11.98 12.70 2.97
N ASP A 56 12.08 13.88 2.35
CA ASP A 56 11.35 15.07 2.76
C ASP A 56 9.96 15.14 2.11
N ASN A 57 9.86 14.82 0.80
CA ASN A 57 8.61 14.92 0.05
C ASN A 57 7.78 13.64 0.13
N ARG A 58 8.43 12.47 0.21
CA ARG A 58 7.73 11.17 0.21
C ARG A 58 7.75 10.45 1.56
N GLY A 59 8.32 11.06 2.61
CA GLY A 59 8.35 10.52 3.97
C GLY A 59 9.03 9.15 4.12
N LYS A 60 9.86 8.74 3.14
CA LYS A 60 10.54 7.44 3.16
C LYS A 60 11.77 7.49 4.04
N ALA A 61 11.95 6.52 4.92
CA ALA A 61 13.17 6.36 5.67
C ALA A 61 14.29 5.85 4.74
N CYS A 62 15.10 6.77 4.22
CA CYS A 62 16.20 6.48 3.31
C CYS A 62 17.54 6.93 3.90
N VAL A 63 18.60 6.22 3.54
CA VAL A 63 19.98 6.59 3.83
C VAL A 63 20.75 6.80 2.52
N LEU A 64 21.66 7.77 2.53
CA LEU A 64 22.62 8.00 1.45
C LEU A 64 23.94 7.39 1.89
N LEU A 65 24.46 6.44 1.12
CA LEU A 65 25.78 5.86 1.33
C LEU A 65 26.78 6.53 0.40
N GLU A 66 27.83 7.08 1.00
CA GLU A 66 28.96 7.71 0.31
C GLU A 66 30.12 6.71 0.22
N GLU A 67 30.53 6.39 -0.99
CA GLU A 67 31.69 5.56 -1.32
C GLU A 67 32.66 6.38 -2.19
N PRO A 68 33.96 6.05 -2.25
CA PRO A 68 34.95 6.85 -2.98
C PRO A 68 34.65 7.06 -4.47
N GLU A 69 33.97 6.11 -5.10
CA GLU A 69 33.71 6.11 -6.55
C GLU A 69 32.23 6.28 -6.90
N ARG A 70 31.33 6.25 -5.90
CA ARG A 70 29.88 6.29 -6.14
C ARG A 70 29.09 6.71 -4.91
N PHE A 71 27.86 7.17 -5.17
CA PHE A 71 26.84 7.39 -4.17
C PHE A 71 25.71 6.37 -4.37
N SER A 72 25.12 5.87 -3.30
CA SER A 72 23.97 4.98 -3.41
C SER A 72 22.89 5.35 -2.39
N VAL A 73 21.64 5.33 -2.83
CA VAL A 73 20.49 5.63 -2.01
C VAL A 73 19.78 4.33 -1.66
N TRP A 74 19.55 4.13 -0.36
CA TRP A 74 19.00 2.91 0.19
C TRP A 74 17.73 3.23 0.98
N GLY A 75 16.65 2.52 0.69
CA GLY A 75 15.37 2.66 1.40
C GLY A 75 15.20 1.58 2.45
N LYS A 76 14.74 1.95 3.65
CA LYS A 76 14.48 1.02 4.73
C LYS A 76 13.46 -0.02 4.31
N ILE A 77 13.78 -1.29 4.56
CA ILE A 77 12.85 -2.42 4.45
C ILE A 77 12.60 -3.00 5.83
N GLN A 78 11.37 -3.43 6.11
CA GLN A 78 11.07 -4.29 7.23
C GLN A 78 11.24 -5.73 6.73
N LEU A 79 12.32 -6.39 7.16
CA LEU A 79 12.44 -7.84 7.02
C LEU A 79 11.63 -8.47 8.15
N ASP A 80 10.54 -9.13 7.79
CA ASP A 80 9.86 -10.03 8.72
C ASP A 80 10.82 -11.18 9.08
N GLN A 81 11.56 -10.98 10.16
CA GLN A 81 12.26 -12.10 10.82
C GLN A 81 11.22 -12.86 11.61
N SER A 82 10.75 -13.97 11.05
CA SER A 82 10.10 -15.02 11.81
C SER A 82 11.15 -15.71 12.71
N SER A 83 11.36 -15.19 13.91
CA SER A 83 11.70 -15.98 15.12
C SER A 83 11.79 -15.07 16.36
N GLY A 84 10.78 -15.21 17.22
CA GLY A 84 10.85 -15.12 18.70
C GLY A 84 11.15 -13.77 19.32
N GLU A 85 10.14 -13.00 19.70
CA GLU A 85 9.80 -12.67 21.08
C GLU A 85 8.65 -11.64 21.16
N LYS A 86 7.84 -11.79 22.21
CA LYS A 86 6.58 -11.11 22.45
C LYS A 86 6.72 -9.60 22.62
N ALA A 87 6.06 -8.81 21.77
CA ALA A 87 5.56 -7.48 22.10
C ALA A 87 4.29 -7.23 21.29
N ALA A 88 3.26 -6.69 21.92
CA ALA A 88 1.88 -6.36 21.55
C ALA A 88 1.49 -6.29 20.04
N PRO A 89 0.24 -6.62 19.69
CA PRO A 89 -0.15 -7.01 18.34
C PRO A 89 -0.15 -5.83 17.36
N LYS A 90 0.94 -5.64 16.62
CA LYS A 90 0.89 -5.02 15.31
C LYS A 90 0.53 -6.15 14.35
N ALA A 91 -0.65 -6.05 13.74
CA ALA A 91 -1.13 -7.00 12.76
C ALA A 91 -0.05 -7.29 11.70
N SER A 92 0.54 -8.48 11.78
CA SER A 92 1.39 -9.04 10.72
C SER A 92 0.46 -9.42 9.56
N THR A 93 0.33 -8.52 8.58
CA THR A 93 -0.32 -8.85 7.32
C THR A 93 0.61 -9.78 6.56
N ASN A 94 0.21 -11.04 6.39
CA ASN A 94 0.84 -11.97 5.44
C ASN A 94 0.89 -11.28 4.06
N GLY A 95 1.89 -11.60 3.22
CA GLY A 95 2.04 -10.94 1.91
C GLY A 95 0.76 -10.98 1.06
N SER A 96 -0.06 -12.04 1.19
CA SER A 96 -1.38 -12.14 0.55
C SER A 96 -2.39 -11.15 1.11
N ASP A 97 -2.42 -10.93 2.43
CA ASP A 97 -3.34 -9.96 3.06
C ASP A 97 -3.05 -8.53 2.60
N SER A 98 -1.78 -8.19 2.40
CA SER A 98 -1.36 -6.90 1.84
C SER A 98 -1.93 -6.67 0.43
N ILE A 99 -1.94 -7.69 -0.43
CA ILE A 99 -2.53 -7.63 -1.77
C ILE A 99 -4.04 -7.37 -1.66
N PHE A 100 -4.73 -8.07 -0.79
CA PHE A 100 -6.18 -7.93 -0.63
C PHE A 100 -6.58 -6.55 -0.09
N ILE A 101 -5.81 -6.03 0.87
CA ILE A 101 -6.05 -4.69 1.44
C ILE A 101 -5.78 -3.61 0.40
N LYS A 102 -4.68 -3.71 -0.36
CA LYS A 102 -4.34 -2.80 -1.46
C LYS A 102 -5.45 -2.77 -2.51
N SER A 103 -5.90 -3.95 -2.95
CA SER A 103 -6.99 -4.09 -3.92
C SER A 103 -8.30 -3.49 -3.41
N GLY A 104 -8.63 -3.75 -2.14
CA GLY A 104 -9.80 -3.18 -1.50
C GLY A 104 -9.77 -1.65 -1.44
N LEU A 105 -8.61 -1.08 -1.15
CA LEU A 105 -8.41 0.36 -1.12
C LEU A 105 -8.56 0.98 -2.52
N LEU A 106 -7.94 0.38 -3.56
CA LEU A 106 -8.11 0.81 -4.95
C LEU A 106 -9.57 0.81 -5.38
N ILE A 107 -10.32 -0.25 -5.08
CA ILE A 107 -11.75 -0.36 -5.40
C ILE A 107 -12.57 0.75 -4.73
N ILE A 108 -12.32 1.04 -3.44
CA ILE A 108 -13.02 2.12 -2.73
C ILE A 108 -12.70 3.48 -3.36
N GLN A 109 -11.45 3.76 -3.66
CA GLN A 109 -10.99 5.02 -4.23
C GLN A 109 -11.54 5.23 -5.65
N THR A 110 -11.54 4.20 -6.48
CA THR A 110 -12.12 4.27 -7.83
C THR A 110 -13.61 4.54 -7.78
N MET A 111 -14.33 3.88 -6.88
CA MET A 111 -15.76 4.10 -6.71
C MET A 111 -16.07 5.53 -6.24
N TYR A 112 -15.23 6.07 -5.35
CA TYR A 112 -15.32 7.47 -4.93
C TYR A 112 -15.07 8.43 -6.10
N ALA A 113 -14.03 8.20 -6.88
CA ALA A 113 -13.70 9.01 -8.05
C ALA A 113 -14.83 8.98 -9.10
N ASP A 114 -15.37 7.80 -9.39
CA ASP A 114 -16.50 7.66 -10.31
C ASP A 114 -17.74 8.43 -9.84
N ILE A 115 -18.03 8.42 -8.54
CA ILE A 115 -19.15 9.19 -7.98
C ILE A 115 -18.87 10.69 -8.10
N ALA A 116 -17.64 11.14 -7.80
CA ALA A 116 -17.25 12.54 -7.93
C ALA A 116 -17.37 13.02 -9.39
N ASP A 117 -16.86 12.24 -10.32
CA ASP A 117 -16.83 12.59 -11.75
C ASP A 117 -18.22 12.57 -12.39
N LEU A 118 -19.06 11.57 -12.07
CA LEU A 118 -20.35 11.40 -12.70
C LEU A 118 -21.49 12.17 -12.03
N MET A 119 -21.40 12.38 -10.72
CA MET A 119 -22.50 12.92 -9.90
C MET A 119 -22.11 14.17 -9.11
N GLY A 120 -20.82 14.53 -9.12
CA GLY A 120 -20.27 15.73 -8.51
C GLY A 120 -19.94 15.58 -7.03
N ASP A 121 -19.17 16.55 -6.51
CA ASP A 121 -18.58 16.58 -5.16
C ASP A 121 -19.58 16.38 -4.02
N LYS A 122 -20.81 16.85 -4.19
CA LYS A 122 -21.85 16.70 -3.17
C LYS A 122 -22.20 15.23 -2.95
N GLN A 123 -22.26 14.43 -4.01
CA GLN A 123 -22.56 12.99 -3.91
C GLN A 123 -21.33 12.22 -3.44
N ALA A 124 -20.14 12.61 -3.87
CA ALA A 124 -18.89 12.05 -3.36
C ALA A 124 -18.76 12.25 -1.84
N LYS A 125 -19.10 13.43 -1.33
CA LYS A 125 -19.10 13.69 0.11
C LYS A 125 -20.13 12.85 0.87
N ARG A 126 -21.30 12.62 0.27
CA ARG A 126 -22.30 11.73 0.84
C ARG A 126 -21.84 10.27 0.86
N PHE A 127 -21.08 9.83 -0.14
CA PHE A 127 -20.46 8.52 -0.16
C PHE A 127 -19.44 8.35 0.98
N GLU A 128 -18.64 9.39 1.30
CA GLU A 128 -17.76 9.40 2.47
C GLU A 128 -18.56 9.22 3.78
N GLU A 129 -19.70 9.89 3.91
CA GLU A 129 -20.59 9.77 5.06
C GLU A 129 -21.17 8.35 5.17
N ASP A 130 -21.64 7.78 4.06
CA ASP A 130 -22.17 6.41 4.01
C ASP A 130 -21.11 5.37 4.42
N LEU A 131 -19.86 5.53 3.94
CA LEU A 131 -18.74 4.69 4.35
C LEU A 131 -18.43 4.83 5.84
N ALA A 132 -18.44 6.05 6.38
CA ALA A 132 -18.21 6.31 7.81
C ALA A 132 -19.30 5.68 8.69
N VAL A 133 -20.56 5.73 8.26
CA VAL A 133 -21.69 5.08 8.96
C VAL A 133 -21.49 3.57 9.01
N VAL A 134 -21.12 2.96 7.87
CA VAL A 134 -20.82 1.52 7.81
C VAL A 134 -19.63 1.17 8.68
N GLY A 135 -18.54 1.92 8.58
CA GLY A 135 -17.33 1.71 9.36
C GLY A 135 -17.58 1.75 10.86
N LYS A 136 -18.33 2.75 11.31
CA LYS A 136 -18.72 2.90 12.72
C LYS A 136 -19.60 1.74 13.18
N LYS A 137 -20.61 1.37 12.37
CA LYS A 137 -21.57 0.31 12.71
C LYS A 137 -20.91 -1.07 12.79
N MET A 138 -19.94 -1.32 11.90
CA MET A 138 -19.26 -2.63 11.78
C MET A 138 -17.94 -2.69 12.54
N GLY A 139 -17.52 -1.59 13.19
CA GLY A 139 -16.24 -1.51 13.92
C GLY A 139 -15.03 -1.61 13.00
N LEU A 140 -15.14 -1.11 11.75
CA LEU A 140 -14.05 -1.20 10.77
C LEU A 140 -12.95 -0.16 11.08
N PRO A 141 -11.69 -0.59 11.22
CA PRO A 141 -10.59 0.32 11.44
C PRO A 141 -10.46 1.34 10.30
N GLN A 142 -10.14 2.59 10.64
CA GLN A 142 -9.95 3.69 9.69
C GLN A 142 -11.18 4.03 8.81
N MET A 143 -12.40 3.68 9.27
CA MET A 143 -13.64 4.05 8.61
C MET A 143 -14.69 4.59 9.60
N THR A 144 -14.29 5.11 10.76
CA THR A 144 -15.20 5.44 11.86
C THR A 144 -15.77 6.86 11.82
N SER A 145 -15.21 7.75 11.03
CA SER A 145 -15.69 9.11 10.79
C SER A 145 -15.39 9.57 9.36
N THR A 146 -16.07 10.61 8.91
CA THR A 146 -15.89 11.19 7.58
C THR A 146 -14.46 11.71 7.35
N GLU A 147 -13.83 12.31 8.37
CA GLU A 147 -12.46 12.81 8.27
C GLU A 147 -11.46 11.66 8.08
N VAL A 148 -11.69 10.55 8.78
CA VAL A 148 -10.84 9.35 8.68
C VAL A 148 -11.05 8.68 7.32
N VAL A 149 -12.28 8.60 6.82
CA VAL A 149 -12.57 8.11 5.46
C VAL A 149 -11.94 9.00 4.40
N ASN A 150 -12.01 10.31 4.53
CA ASN A 150 -11.35 11.25 3.60
C ASN A 150 -9.83 11.06 3.59
N THR A 151 -9.22 10.79 4.75
CA THR A 151 -7.79 10.46 4.82
C THR A 151 -7.50 9.12 4.14
N LEU A 152 -8.34 8.11 4.33
CA LEU A 152 -8.25 6.81 3.69
C LEU A 152 -8.33 6.90 2.16
N LEU A 153 -9.24 7.74 1.64
CA LEU A 153 -9.41 7.95 0.20
C LEU A 153 -8.22 8.65 -0.47
N LYS A 154 -7.38 9.34 0.30
CA LYS A 154 -6.15 10.00 -0.16
C LYS A 154 -4.89 9.17 0.05
N LEU A 155 -5.02 8.02 0.68
CA LEU A 155 -3.90 7.14 0.95
C LEU A 155 -3.39 6.51 -0.35
N ASP A 156 -2.10 6.57 -0.61
CA ASP A 156 -1.49 5.87 -1.75
C ASP A 156 -1.44 4.35 -1.46
N PRO A 157 -2.18 3.52 -2.24
CA PRO A 157 -2.21 2.06 -2.04
C PRO A 157 -0.85 1.40 -2.22
N PHE A 158 0.08 2.07 -2.91
CA PHE A 158 1.43 1.58 -3.20
C PHE A 158 2.51 2.10 -2.24
N SER A 159 2.15 2.98 -1.30
CA SER A 159 3.09 3.57 -0.34
C SER A 159 3.64 2.59 0.70
N GLY A 160 3.06 1.39 0.81
CA GLY A 160 3.40 0.40 1.85
C GLY A 160 2.76 0.68 3.22
N VAL A 161 2.01 1.77 3.35
CA VAL A 161 1.21 2.09 4.55
C VAL A 161 -0.24 1.77 4.22
N LEU A 162 -0.69 0.59 4.63
CA LEU A 162 -2.05 0.11 4.37
C LEU A 162 -2.91 0.17 5.62
N PRO A 163 -4.24 0.27 5.48
CA PRO A 163 -5.17 0.16 6.60
C PRO A 163 -4.99 -1.17 7.35
N PRO A 164 -5.18 -1.22 8.67
CA PRO A 164 -5.04 -2.44 9.46
C PRO A 164 -6.26 -3.35 9.32
N TRP A 165 -6.69 -3.60 8.08
CA TRP A 165 -7.81 -4.46 7.80
C TRP A 165 -7.39 -5.93 7.80
N GLN A 166 -8.32 -6.78 8.17
CA GLN A 166 -8.23 -8.23 8.06
C GLN A 166 -9.14 -8.71 6.93
N THR A 167 -8.96 -9.93 6.48
CA THR A 167 -9.81 -10.58 5.47
C THR A 167 -11.30 -10.54 5.83
N SER A 168 -11.63 -10.69 7.12
CA SER A 168 -13.01 -10.56 7.63
C SER A 168 -13.57 -9.15 7.44
N HIS A 169 -12.75 -8.11 7.64
CA HIS A 169 -13.15 -6.72 7.39
C HIS A 169 -13.41 -6.48 5.90
N LEU A 170 -12.55 -7.01 5.03
CA LEU A 170 -12.71 -6.87 3.57
C LEU A 170 -14.01 -7.48 3.07
N ASN A 171 -14.40 -8.66 3.58
CA ASN A 171 -15.68 -9.28 3.21
C ASN A 171 -16.88 -8.37 3.56
N ILE A 172 -16.85 -7.74 4.74
CA ILE A 172 -17.86 -6.76 5.15
C ILE A 172 -17.82 -5.52 4.24
N ILE A 173 -16.61 -4.99 3.99
CA ILE A 173 -16.39 -3.82 3.13
C ILE A 173 -16.97 -4.09 1.74
N PHE A 174 -16.63 -5.19 1.08
CA PHE A 174 -17.12 -5.50 -0.27
C PHE A 174 -18.63 -5.66 -0.33
N LYS A 175 -19.24 -6.29 0.68
CA LYS A 175 -20.69 -6.42 0.75
C LYS A 175 -21.38 -5.07 0.86
N GLU A 176 -20.92 -4.22 1.78
CA GLU A 176 -21.50 -2.90 2.00
C GLU A 176 -21.20 -1.94 0.84
N LEU A 177 -20.00 -2.00 0.28
CA LEU A 177 -19.60 -1.20 -0.87
C LEU A 177 -20.48 -1.51 -2.09
N HIS A 178 -20.76 -2.80 -2.35
CA HIS A 178 -21.70 -3.17 -3.40
C HIS A 178 -23.10 -2.61 -3.12
N ARG A 179 -23.61 -2.72 -1.88
CA ARG A 179 -24.91 -2.16 -1.48
C ARG A 179 -24.96 -0.64 -1.69
N ILE A 180 -23.92 0.07 -1.27
CA ILE A 180 -23.80 1.52 -1.46
C ILE A 180 -23.72 1.84 -2.96
N GLY A 181 -22.88 1.14 -3.72
CA GLY A 181 -22.76 1.31 -5.17
C GLY A 181 -24.09 1.17 -5.89
N ARG A 182 -24.91 0.21 -5.50
CA ARG A 182 -26.27 0.06 -6.03
C ARG A 182 -27.15 1.29 -5.77
N THR A 183 -26.92 2.02 -4.70
CA THR A 183 -27.66 3.25 -4.39
C THR A 183 -27.29 4.39 -5.34
N TYR A 184 -26.01 4.51 -5.70
CA TYR A 184 -25.50 5.56 -6.60
C TYR A 184 -25.67 5.19 -8.08
N PHE A 185 -25.29 3.97 -8.46
CA PHE A 185 -25.22 3.55 -9.87
C PHE A 185 -26.44 2.74 -10.33
N GLY A 186 -27.34 2.39 -9.42
CA GLY A 186 -28.55 1.63 -9.75
C GLY A 186 -28.26 0.23 -10.26
N ARG A 187 -28.77 -0.09 -11.47
CA ARG A 187 -28.56 -1.39 -12.12
C ARG A 187 -27.43 -1.39 -13.15
N SER A 188 -26.64 -0.32 -13.20
CA SER A 188 -25.50 -0.26 -14.11
C SER A 188 -24.40 -1.27 -13.70
N ASN A 189 -23.52 -1.57 -14.65
CA ASN A 189 -22.42 -2.53 -14.48
C ASN A 189 -21.21 -1.86 -13.77
N PHE A 190 -21.47 -1.15 -12.65
CA PHE A 190 -20.44 -0.41 -11.93
C PHE A 190 -19.33 -1.30 -11.36
N THR A 191 -19.67 -2.57 -11.05
CA THR A 191 -18.68 -3.51 -10.50
C THR A 191 -17.56 -3.81 -11.49
N GLU A 192 -17.89 -4.07 -12.76
CA GLU A 192 -16.92 -4.31 -13.82
C GLU A 192 -15.97 -3.11 -13.97
N ARG A 193 -16.52 -1.89 -14.09
CA ARG A 193 -15.76 -0.66 -14.19
C ARG A 193 -14.87 -0.42 -12.96
N THR A 194 -15.40 -0.65 -11.76
CA THR A 194 -14.63 -0.48 -10.53
C THR A 194 -13.49 -1.50 -10.43
N LEU A 195 -13.68 -2.72 -10.97
CA LEU A 195 -12.63 -3.75 -11.01
C LEU A 195 -11.53 -3.45 -12.03
N GLU A 196 -11.73 -2.55 -13.01
CA GLU A 196 -10.68 -2.07 -13.91
C GLU A 196 -9.53 -1.38 -13.13
N ALA A 197 -9.80 -0.82 -11.94
CA ALA A 197 -8.76 -0.29 -11.07
C ALA A 197 -7.68 -1.31 -10.69
N LEU A 198 -8.00 -2.59 -10.75
CA LEU A 198 -7.05 -3.67 -10.49
C LEU A 198 -6.00 -3.81 -11.59
N ASP A 199 -6.15 -3.15 -12.72
CA ASP A 199 -5.16 -3.10 -13.79
C ASP A 199 -3.89 -2.33 -13.38
N GLU A 200 -3.97 -1.53 -12.30
CA GLU A 200 -2.81 -0.89 -11.67
C GLU A 200 -1.91 -1.89 -10.90
N LEU A 201 -2.43 -3.08 -10.61
CA LEU A 201 -1.68 -4.15 -9.95
C LEU A 201 -0.88 -4.97 -10.97
N SER A 202 0.13 -5.70 -10.50
CA SER A 202 0.75 -6.73 -11.34
C SER A 202 -0.27 -7.82 -11.68
N ALA A 203 -0.11 -8.49 -12.84
CA ALA A 203 -1.00 -9.57 -13.26
C ALA A 203 -1.17 -10.65 -12.18
N THR A 204 -0.07 -11.00 -11.50
CA THR A 204 -0.09 -12.00 -10.42
C THR A 204 -0.90 -11.53 -9.21
N GLU A 205 -0.78 -10.25 -8.79
CA GLU A 205 -1.54 -9.70 -7.67
C GLU A 205 -3.02 -9.63 -8.00
N ARG A 206 -3.35 -9.19 -9.22
CA ARG A 206 -4.73 -9.14 -9.73
C ARG A 206 -5.37 -10.53 -9.73
N ASP A 207 -4.72 -11.53 -10.31
CA ASP A 207 -5.23 -12.91 -10.36
C ASP A 207 -5.41 -13.50 -8.96
N THR A 208 -4.46 -13.23 -8.05
CA THR A 208 -4.53 -13.65 -6.66
C THR A 208 -5.75 -13.03 -5.98
N PHE A 209 -5.96 -11.73 -6.16
CA PHE A 209 -7.11 -11.03 -5.58
C PHE A 209 -8.44 -11.53 -6.16
N LEU A 210 -8.57 -11.65 -7.48
CA LEU A 210 -9.80 -12.13 -8.12
C LEU A 210 -10.15 -13.57 -7.72
N THR A 211 -9.14 -14.43 -7.57
CA THR A 211 -9.33 -15.79 -7.09
C THR A 211 -9.83 -15.82 -5.66
N TRP A 212 -9.27 -14.95 -4.80
CA TRP A 212 -9.74 -14.80 -3.42
C TRP A 212 -11.13 -14.18 -3.36
N LEU A 213 -11.44 -13.15 -4.15
CA LEU A 213 -12.76 -12.51 -4.20
C LEU A 213 -13.86 -13.52 -4.55
N LYS A 214 -13.60 -14.44 -5.48
CA LYS A 214 -14.53 -15.53 -5.83
C LYS A 214 -14.89 -16.44 -4.65
N GLN A 215 -14.01 -16.56 -3.66
CA GLN A 215 -14.25 -17.40 -2.48
C GLN A 215 -15.03 -16.68 -1.39
N LEU A 216 -15.19 -15.37 -1.49
CA LEU A 216 -15.99 -14.61 -0.53
C LEU A 216 -17.49 -14.79 -0.79
N SER A 217 -18.28 -14.76 0.28
CA SER A 217 -19.74 -14.72 0.17
C SER A 217 -20.28 -13.48 -0.57
N SER A 218 -19.49 -12.41 -0.61
CA SER A 218 -19.77 -11.19 -1.37
C SER A 218 -19.23 -11.24 -2.80
N GLY A 219 -18.42 -12.24 -3.16
CA GLY A 219 -17.74 -12.31 -4.46
C GLY A 219 -18.70 -12.40 -5.65
N GLU A 220 -19.81 -13.17 -5.52
CA GLU A 220 -20.85 -13.26 -6.55
C GLU A 220 -21.52 -11.91 -6.88
N LEU A 221 -21.39 -10.92 -6.00
CA LEU A 221 -21.94 -9.58 -6.22
C LEU A 221 -21.04 -8.73 -7.13
N TRP A 222 -19.76 -9.11 -7.26
CA TRP A 222 -18.73 -8.33 -7.95
C TRP A 222 -18.30 -8.92 -9.29
N LEU A 223 -18.52 -10.20 -9.50
CA LEU A 223 -18.10 -10.99 -10.65
C LEU A 223 -19.31 -11.55 -11.37
#